data_73db8fcf973f32d8585134a5695a6cf0
#
_entry.id   73db8fcf973f32d8585134a5695a6cf0
#
_cell.length_a   1.000
_cell.length_b   1.000
_cell.length_c   1.000
_cell.angle_alpha   90.00
_cell.angle_beta   90.00
_cell.angle_gamma   90.00
#
_symmetry.space_group_name_H-M   'P 1'
#
loop_
_entity.id
_entity.type
_entity.pdbx_description
1 polymer ?
#
loop_
_entity_poly.entity_id
_entity_poly.type
_entity_poly.pdbx_seq_one_letter_code
_entity_poly.pdbx_strand_id
1 'polypeptide(L)'
;MDYSNMSPQEVKKLIRTGEIDYQTSGMCNGYAQANLCILPKDYAFDFLLFCTRNPKPCPILEVGDVGSKQFKTMASEGDVCKDFPKYRIWRNGVLEKEVTDITDYWQDDFVYFLIGCSFSFESELLEADIPVRHIEENKNVPMFNTNIELQPSGKFHGNMVVSMRPIPNDLVVKAVNVTAAMPRVYGAPIQIGNPKAIGIKDVTKPDYGDSVTINEGEVPVFWACGVTPQNAVMQTKPEIAITHSPGHMFITDVKNIDLKY
;
A
#
# COMPACT_ATOMS: atom_id res chain seq x y z
N MET A 1 13.15 18.82 -4.75
CA MET A 1 13.58 18.87 -3.33
C MET A 1 13.74 17.41 -2.90
N ASP A 2 14.76 17.11 -2.13
CA ASP A 2 14.95 15.74 -1.61
C ASP A 2 14.23 15.63 -0.25
N TYR A 3 13.19 14.79 -0.18
CA TYR A 3 12.39 14.57 1.02
C TYR A 3 12.81 13.32 1.80
N SER A 4 13.86 12.63 1.36
CA SER A 4 14.29 11.34 1.93
C SER A 4 14.72 11.46 3.40
N ASN A 5 15.32 12.59 3.77
CA ASN A 5 15.84 12.88 5.10
C ASN A 5 14.94 13.79 5.96
N MET A 6 13.75 14.14 5.46
CA MET A 6 12.78 14.94 6.23
C MET A 6 12.04 14.08 7.25
N SER A 7 11.60 14.69 8.33
CA SER A 7 10.73 14.02 9.29
C SER A 7 9.29 13.86 8.74
N PRO A 8 8.54 12.86 9.21
CA PRO A 8 7.13 12.71 8.84
C PRO A 8 6.28 13.95 9.12
N GLN A 9 6.56 14.67 10.20
CA GLN A 9 5.84 15.89 10.58
C GLN A 9 6.08 17.03 9.58
N GLU A 10 7.30 17.19 9.08
CA GLU A 10 7.62 18.20 8.06
C GLU A 10 6.92 17.87 6.75
N VAL A 11 6.97 16.61 6.29
CA VAL A 11 6.31 16.19 5.05
C VAL A 11 4.79 16.29 5.16
N LYS A 12 4.18 15.90 6.28
CA LYS A 12 2.73 16.10 6.53
C LYS A 12 2.32 17.57 6.45
N LYS A 13 3.14 18.51 6.91
CA LYS A 13 2.84 19.95 6.73
C LYS A 13 2.81 20.35 5.26
N LEU A 14 3.77 19.88 4.46
CA LEU A 14 3.82 20.16 3.02
C LEU A 14 2.64 19.50 2.26
N ILE A 15 2.19 18.33 2.69
CA ILE A 15 0.97 17.70 2.17
C ILE A 15 -0.26 18.57 2.48
N ARG A 16 -0.43 19.00 3.73
CA ARG A 16 -1.56 19.85 4.16
C ARG A 16 -1.61 21.21 3.48
N THR A 17 -0.46 21.76 3.04
CA THR A 17 -0.37 23.02 2.27
C THR A 17 -0.54 22.81 0.77
N GLY A 18 -0.59 21.56 0.30
CA GLY A 18 -0.71 21.22 -1.11
C GLY A 18 0.62 21.33 -1.91
N GLU A 19 1.75 21.49 -1.21
CA GLU A 19 3.07 21.48 -1.85
C GLU A 19 3.50 20.06 -2.29
N ILE A 20 2.98 19.04 -1.63
CA ILE A 20 3.15 17.63 -2.00
C ILE A 20 1.78 17.04 -2.32
N ASP A 21 1.50 16.82 -3.61
CA ASP A 21 0.30 16.18 -4.14
C ASP A 21 0.63 14.99 -5.07
N TYR A 22 1.83 14.43 -4.94
CA TYR A 22 2.40 13.36 -5.75
C TYR A 22 2.86 12.17 -4.89
N GLN A 23 3.37 11.13 -5.56
CA GLN A 23 3.75 9.87 -4.91
C GLN A 23 4.81 10.02 -3.83
N THR A 24 4.69 9.22 -2.76
CA THR A 24 5.51 9.30 -1.55
C THR A 24 6.69 8.32 -1.53
N SER A 25 6.93 7.59 -2.62
CA SER A 25 8.08 6.68 -2.71
C SER A 25 9.39 7.43 -2.49
N GLY A 26 10.25 6.90 -1.61
CA GLY A 26 11.54 7.52 -1.28
C GLY A 26 11.48 8.70 -0.31
N MET A 27 10.31 9.08 0.21
CA MET A 27 10.19 10.11 1.24
C MET A 27 10.36 9.52 2.64
N CYS A 28 10.94 10.30 3.56
CA CYS A 28 11.10 9.97 4.98
C CYS A 28 11.72 8.56 5.18
N ASN A 29 12.92 8.35 4.66
CA ASN A 29 13.61 7.06 4.76
C ASN A 29 13.63 6.54 6.21
N GLY A 30 13.36 5.24 6.37
CA GLY A 30 13.30 4.59 7.67
C GLY A 30 11.96 4.73 8.40
N TYR A 31 10.97 5.45 7.85
CA TYR A 31 9.61 5.53 8.40
C TYR A 31 8.63 4.70 7.56
N ALA A 32 7.71 4.05 8.26
CA ALA A 32 6.69 3.21 7.63
C ALA A 32 5.67 4.05 6.86
N GLN A 33 5.23 3.53 5.72
CA GLN A 33 4.15 4.10 4.95
C GLN A 33 2.94 3.15 4.94
N ALA A 34 1.73 3.70 4.87
CA ALA A 34 0.50 2.94 4.97
C ALA A 34 -0.49 3.25 3.84
N ASN A 35 -1.20 2.21 3.43
CA ASN A 35 -2.40 2.30 2.60
C ASN A 35 -3.61 2.72 3.45
N LEU A 36 -4.61 3.33 2.82
CA LEU A 36 -5.86 3.74 3.47
C LEU A 36 -7.07 3.07 2.81
N CYS A 37 -7.97 2.57 3.65
CA CYS A 37 -9.37 2.33 3.30
C CYS A 37 -10.26 2.96 4.37
N ILE A 38 -11.29 3.72 3.96
CA ILE A 38 -12.33 4.27 4.83
C ILE A 38 -13.67 3.73 4.35
N LEU A 39 -14.45 3.21 5.27
CA LEU A 39 -15.73 2.57 5.01
C LEU A 39 -16.78 3.01 6.04
N PRO A 40 -18.08 3.02 5.69
CA PRO A 40 -19.15 3.09 6.68
C PRO A 40 -19.04 1.93 7.70
N LYS A 41 -19.41 2.18 8.94
CA LYS A 41 -19.31 1.20 10.05
C LYS A 41 -19.98 -0.15 9.77
N ASP A 42 -21.03 -0.14 8.96
CA ASP A 42 -21.76 -1.35 8.61
C ASP A 42 -20.95 -2.35 7.77
N TYR A 43 -19.86 -1.87 7.15
CA TYR A 43 -18.88 -2.69 6.42
C TYR A 43 -17.64 -3.00 7.25
N ALA A 44 -17.40 -2.26 8.34
CA ALA A 44 -16.10 -2.27 9.03
C ALA A 44 -15.76 -3.63 9.66
N PHE A 45 -16.71 -4.31 10.29
CA PHE A 45 -16.48 -5.62 10.90
C PHE A 45 -16.14 -6.68 9.83
N ASP A 46 -16.91 -6.76 8.75
CA ASP A 46 -16.65 -7.72 7.67
C ASP A 46 -15.32 -7.44 6.98
N PHE A 47 -14.94 -6.16 6.80
CA PHE A 47 -13.65 -5.79 6.23
C PHE A 47 -12.48 -6.12 7.18
N LEU A 48 -12.62 -5.87 8.48
CA LEU A 48 -11.63 -6.27 9.47
C LEU A 48 -11.41 -7.79 9.46
N LEU A 49 -12.50 -8.55 9.42
CA LEU A 49 -12.45 -10.02 9.36
C LEU A 49 -11.83 -10.51 8.04
N PHE A 50 -12.15 -9.84 6.91
CA PHE A 50 -11.49 -10.10 5.63
C PHE A 50 -9.98 -9.90 5.72
N CYS A 51 -9.52 -8.77 6.27
CA CYS A 51 -8.10 -8.50 6.46
C CYS A 51 -7.45 -9.52 7.40
N THR A 52 -8.12 -9.88 8.50
CA THR A 52 -7.64 -10.88 9.46
C THR A 52 -7.49 -12.28 8.83
N ARG A 53 -8.40 -12.65 7.93
CA ARG A 53 -8.33 -13.93 7.18
C ARG A 53 -7.25 -13.91 6.09
N ASN A 54 -6.87 -12.72 5.62
CA ASN A 54 -5.88 -12.51 4.56
C ASN A 54 -4.74 -11.61 5.03
N PRO A 55 -4.02 -11.97 6.12
CA PRO A 55 -3.07 -11.05 6.77
C PRO A 55 -1.89 -10.69 5.88
N LYS A 56 -1.54 -11.54 4.92
CA LYS A 56 -0.39 -11.28 4.04
C LYS A 56 -0.65 -10.14 3.04
N PRO A 57 -1.74 -10.11 2.25
CA PRO A 57 -2.04 -8.97 1.38
C PRO A 57 -2.73 -7.79 2.09
N CYS A 58 -3.25 -7.99 3.31
CA CYS A 58 -4.00 -7.00 4.06
C CYS A 58 -3.48 -6.85 5.51
N PRO A 59 -2.17 -6.58 5.72
CA PRO A 59 -1.62 -6.47 7.07
C PRO A 59 -2.11 -5.19 7.73
N ILE A 60 -3.04 -5.31 8.68
CA ILE A 60 -3.59 -4.16 9.43
C ILE A 60 -2.49 -3.55 10.33
N LEU A 61 -2.29 -2.25 10.21
CA LEU A 61 -1.44 -1.45 11.09
C LEU A 61 -2.27 -0.77 12.17
N GLU A 62 -3.41 -0.18 11.77
CA GLU A 62 -4.32 0.50 12.70
C GLU A 62 -5.75 0.48 12.17
N VAL A 63 -6.73 0.48 13.09
CA VAL A 63 -8.16 0.67 12.80
C VAL A 63 -8.66 1.80 13.67
N GLY A 64 -9.33 2.78 13.05
CA GLY A 64 -9.91 3.92 13.76
C GLY A 64 -11.19 3.59 14.50
N ASP A 65 -11.51 4.39 15.52
CA ASP A 65 -12.86 4.38 16.08
C ASP A 65 -13.86 5.00 15.10
N VAL A 66 -15.12 4.61 15.24
CA VAL A 66 -16.21 5.16 14.43
C VAL A 66 -16.25 6.69 14.55
N GLY A 67 -16.18 7.37 13.40
CA GLY A 67 -16.21 8.83 13.29
C GLY A 67 -14.90 9.56 13.65
N SER A 68 -13.88 8.84 14.14
CA SER A 68 -12.60 9.46 14.50
C SER A 68 -11.77 9.82 13.27
N LYS A 69 -11.29 11.06 13.19
CA LYS A 69 -10.35 11.55 12.19
C LYS A 69 -8.88 11.44 12.63
N GLN A 70 -8.64 11.02 13.88
CA GLN A 70 -7.33 11.01 14.49
C GLN A 70 -6.73 9.62 14.50
N PHE A 71 -5.44 9.52 14.18
CA PHE A 71 -4.68 8.29 14.35
C PHE A 71 -4.43 8.02 15.83
N LYS A 72 -4.30 6.75 16.21
CA LYS A 72 -4.08 6.32 17.60
C LYS A 72 -2.62 6.01 17.88
N THR A 73 -1.98 5.26 16.99
CA THR A 73 -0.66 4.69 17.20
C THR A 73 0.30 5.01 16.06
N MET A 74 -0.21 5.21 14.84
CA MET A 74 0.61 5.41 13.66
C MET A 74 1.08 6.86 13.48
N ALA A 75 0.42 7.83 14.12
CA ALA A 75 0.88 9.21 14.20
C ALA A 75 0.31 9.92 15.44
N SER A 76 1.12 10.77 16.08
CA SER A 76 0.74 11.47 17.32
C SER A 76 -0.16 12.69 17.08
N GLU A 77 -0.01 13.36 15.93
CA GLU A 77 -0.73 14.59 15.56
C GLU A 77 -1.23 14.51 14.11
N GLY A 78 -1.83 13.38 13.75
CA GLY A 78 -2.29 13.13 12.39
C GLY A 78 -3.78 13.43 12.20
N ASP A 79 -4.16 13.77 10.97
CA ASP A 79 -5.54 13.93 10.51
C ASP A 79 -5.78 13.05 9.27
N VAL A 80 -6.62 12.05 9.42
CA VAL A 80 -6.98 11.12 8.32
C VAL A 80 -7.48 11.86 7.09
N CYS A 81 -8.10 13.03 7.26
CA CYS A 81 -8.69 13.80 6.16
C CYS A 81 -7.66 14.59 5.33
N LYS A 82 -6.44 14.82 5.84
CA LYS A 82 -5.50 15.80 5.27
C LYS A 82 -4.06 15.31 5.08
N ASP A 83 -3.71 14.14 5.65
CA ASP A 83 -2.31 13.70 5.73
C ASP A 83 -1.90 12.70 4.63
N PHE A 84 -2.76 12.50 3.65
CA PHE A 84 -2.41 11.81 2.41
C PHE A 84 -2.29 12.83 1.27
N PRO A 85 -1.30 12.72 0.40
CA PRO A 85 -1.16 13.64 -0.73
C PRO A 85 -2.38 13.64 -1.66
N LYS A 86 -3.05 12.48 -1.79
CA LYS A 86 -4.23 12.35 -2.65
C LYS A 86 -5.12 11.19 -2.25
N TYR A 87 -6.43 11.43 -2.27
CA TYR A 87 -7.48 10.47 -1.98
C TYR A 87 -8.32 10.18 -3.21
N ARG A 88 -8.95 9.02 -3.24
CA ARG A 88 -9.98 8.60 -4.19
C ARG A 88 -11.32 8.43 -3.50
N ILE A 89 -12.32 9.14 -4.00
CA ILE A 89 -13.72 8.99 -3.56
C ILE A 89 -14.41 8.01 -4.51
N TRP A 90 -15.00 6.98 -3.93
CA TRP A 90 -15.70 5.93 -4.66
C TRP A 90 -17.18 5.94 -4.29
N ARG A 91 -18.05 5.83 -5.32
CA ARG A 91 -19.49 5.65 -5.15
C ARG A 91 -19.91 4.36 -5.85
N ASN A 92 -20.50 3.43 -5.08
CA ASN A 92 -20.96 2.15 -5.61
C ASN A 92 -19.87 1.39 -6.43
N GLY A 93 -18.62 1.48 -5.98
CA GLY A 93 -17.47 0.85 -6.63
C GLY A 93 -16.91 1.59 -7.86
N VAL A 94 -17.45 2.78 -8.20
CA VAL A 94 -16.97 3.60 -9.31
C VAL A 94 -16.20 4.81 -8.77
N LEU A 95 -15.04 5.11 -9.34
CA LEU A 95 -14.26 6.30 -8.99
C LEU A 95 -15.04 7.56 -9.38
N GLU A 96 -15.41 8.36 -8.37
CA GLU A 96 -16.10 9.64 -8.57
C GLU A 96 -15.08 10.75 -8.86
N LYS A 97 -14.05 10.85 -8.03
CA LYS A 97 -12.97 11.84 -8.20
C LYS A 97 -11.77 11.58 -7.31
N GLU A 98 -10.69 12.32 -7.57
CA GLU A 98 -9.52 12.44 -6.70
C GLU A 98 -9.50 13.84 -6.07
N VAL A 99 -9.10 13.89 -4.78
CA VAL A 99 -9.02 15.13 -3.99
C VAL A 99 -7.81 15.06 -3.05
N THR A 100 -7.36 16.22 -2.56
CA THR A 100 -6.26 16.33 -1.58
C THR A 100 -6.74 16.49 -0.14
N ASP A 101 -8.03 16.75 0.07
CA ASP A 101 -8.69 16.91 1.37
C ASP A 101 -10.07 16.24 1.32
N ILE A 102 -10.37 15.40 2.31
CA ILE A 102 -11.66 14.70 2.41
C ILE A 102 -12.54 15.20 3.56
N THR A 103 -12.24 16.35 4.14
CA THR A 103 -12.99 16.90 5.28
C THR A 103 -14.48 17.04 4.97
N ASP A 104 -14.82 17.50 3.75
CA ASP A 104 -16.22 17.69 3.31
C ASP A 104 -16.94 16.38 2.95
N TYR A 105 -16.20 15.27 2.83
CA TYR A 105 -16.71 13.92 2.54
C TYR A 105 -16.83 13.06 3.79
N TRP A 106 -16.26 13.52 4.91
CA TRP A 106 -16.23 12.75 6.14
C TRP A 106 -17.65 12.57 6.72
N GLN A 107 -17.94 11.33 7.14
CA GLN A 107 -19.21 10.98 7.80
C GLN A 107 -18.94 10.47 9.22
N ASP A 108 -19.87 10.73 10.14
CA ASP A 108 -19.70 10.37 11.55
C ASP A 108 -19.73 8.85 11.82
N ASP A 109 -20.11 8.07 10.82
CA ASP A 109 -20.12 6.61 10.88
C ASP A 109 -18.90 5.96 10.16
N PHE A 110 -17.97 6.74 9.67
CA PHE A 110 -16.79 6.19 9.00
C PHE A 110 -15.82 5.52 9.96
N VAL A 111 -15.22 4.43 9.48
CA VAL A 111 -14.08 3.74 10.09
C VAL A 111 -12.94 3.70 9.10
N TYR A 112 -11.76 4.20 9.49
CA TYR A 112 -10.56 4.08 8.67
C TYR A 112 -9.74 2.84 9.04
N PHE A 113 -9.05 2.32 8.05
CA PHE A 113 -8.10 1.21 8.17
C PHE A 113 -6.77 1.64 7.54
N LEU A 114 -5.69 1.59 8.33
CA LEU A 114 -4.34 1.67 7.83
C LEU A 114 -3.79 0.27 7.60
N ILE A 115 -3.29 0.04 6.41
CA ILE A 115 -2.76 -1.26 5.96
C ILE A 115 -1.32 -1.06 5.51
N GLY A 116 -0.43 -1.97 5.86
CA GLY A 116 0.99 -1.89 5.50
C GLY A 116 1.22 -1.67 4.01
N CYS A 117 2.32 -1.00 3.68
CA CYS A 117 2.73 -0.68 2.32
C CYS A 117 4.12 -1.23 2.00
N SER A 118 4.32 -1.67 0.76
CA SER A 118 5.60 -2.18 0.29
C SER A 118 6.72 -1.12 0.25
N PHE A 119 6.39 0.16 0.19
CA PHE A 119 7.39 1.23 0.27
C PHE A 119 8.18 1.18 1.58
N SER A 120 7.58 0.64 2.65
CA SER A 120 8.26 0.45 3.94
C SER A 120 9.40 -0.57 3.88
N PHE A 121 9.31 -1.63 3.07
CA PHE A 121 10.42 -2.57 2.94
C PHE A 121 11.41 -2.20 1.82
N GLU A 122 11.06 -1.26 0.95
CA GLU A 122 11.97 -0.82 -0.13
C GLU A 122 13.22 -0.15 0.42
N SER A 123 13.08 0.66 1.48
CA SER A 123 14.25 1.24 2.16
C SER A 123 15.20 0.16 2.69
N GLU A 124 14.66 -0.94 3.25
CA GLU A 124 15.46 -2.06 3.73
C GLU A 124 16.15 -2.83 2.59
N LEU A 125 15.50 -2.93 1.42
CA LEU A 125 16.15 -3.49 0.23
C LEU A 125 17.31 -2.61 -0.22
N LEU A 126 17.11 -1.28 -0.29
CA LEU A 126 18.14 -0.33 -0.68
C LEU A 126 19.31 -0.31 0.32
N GLU A 127 19.05 -0.33 1.64
CA GLU A 127 20.08 -0.45 2.68
C GLU A 127 20.87 -1.77 2.58
N ALA A 128 20.26 -2.79 2.00
CA ALA A 128 20.90 -4.08 1.73
C ALA A 128 21.56 -4.13 0.35
N ASP A 129 21.79 -3.00 -0.33
CA ASP A 129 22.35 -2.92 -1.70
C ASP A 129 21.57 -3.73 -2.74
N ILE A 130 20.24 -3.86 -2.56
CA ILE A 130 19.36 -4.50 -3.53
C ILE A 130 18.66 -3.41 -4.34
N PRO A 131 18.80 -3.40 -5.68
CA PRO A 131 18.24 -2.35 -6.52
C PRO A 131 16.70 -2.40 -6.52
N VAL A 132 16.07 -1.23 -6.57
CA VAL A 132 14.62 -1.07 -6.70
C VAL A 132 14.32 -0.35 -8.00
N ARG A 133 14.08 -1.11 -9.06
CA ARG A 133 14.05 -0.66 -10.46
C ARG A 133 13.10 0.49 -10.74
N HIS A 134 11.91 0.48 -10.21
CA HIS A 134 10.95 1.56 -10.45
C HIS A 134 11.40 2.89 -9.84
N ILE A 135 12.17 2.87 -8.74
CA ILE A 135 12.78 4.09 -8.18
C ILE A 135 13.87 4.59 -9.12
N GLU A 136 14.75 3.69 -9.61
CA GLU A 136 15.83 4.05 -10.54
C GLU A 136 15.29 4.64 -11.85
N GLU A 137 14.13 4.14 -12.33
CA GLU A 137 13.49 4.58 -13.56
C GLU A 137 12.49 5.74 -13.34
N ASN A 138 12.32 6.23 -12.09
CA ASN A 138 11.32 7.25 -11.72
C ASN A 138 9.90 6.89 -12.20
N LYS A 139 9.50 5.64 -11.95
CA LYS A 139 8.21 5.06 -12.32
C LYS A 139 7.44 4.61 -11.08
N ASN A 140 6.15 4.34 -11.24
CA ASN A 140 5.38 3.65 -10.22
C ASN A 140 5.61 2.13 -10.32
N VAL A 141 5.62 1.43 -9.17
CA VAL A 141 5.85 -0.02 -9.13
C VAL A 141 4.81 -0.76 -9.98
N PRO A 142 5.23 -1.73 -10.84
CA PRO A 142 4.29 -2.54 -11.61
C PRO A 142 3.50 -3.50 -10.72
N MET A 143 2.19 -3.56 -10.90
CA MET A 143 1.28 -4.38 -10.11
C MET A 143 0.38 -5.23 -11.02
N PHE A 144 0.07 -6.45 -10.57
CA PHE A 144 -0.62 -7.46 -11.37
C PHE A 144 -1.73 -8.13 -10.58
N ASN A 145 -2.88 -8.33 -11.23
CA ASN A 145 -3.92 -9.22 -10.76
C ASN A 145 -3.44 -10.68 -10.88
N THR A 146 -3.74 -11.50 -9.87
CA THR A 146 -3.37 -12.91 -9.85
C THR A 146 -4.60 -13.83 -9.86
N ASN A 147 -4.37 -15.14 -9.98
CA ASN A 147 -5.39 -16.17 -9.78
C ASN A 147 -5.44 -16.70 -8.33
N ILE A 148 -4.73 -16.06 -7.39
CA ILE A 148 -4.70 -16.45 -5.98
C ILE A 148 -5.96 -15.91 -5.31
N GLU A 149 -6.91 -16.78 -5.00
CA GLU A 149 -8.16 -16.42 -4.33
C GLU A 149 -7.92 -16.06 -2.86
N LEU A 150 -8.69 -15.07 -2.37
CA LEU A 150 -8.68 -14.64 -0.99
C LEU A 150 -9.82 -15.29 -0.20
N GLN A 151 -9.62 -15.47 1.10
CA GLN A 151 -10.66 -15.95 2.00
C GLN A 151 -11.74 -14.88 2.17
N PRO A 152 -12.99 -15.13 1.79
CA PRO A 152 -14.03 -14.11 1.83
C PRO A 152 -14.52 -13.81 3.24
N SER A 153 -15.13 -12.62 3.42
CA SER A 153 -15.85 -12.23 4.62
C SER A 153 -16.99 -11.29 4.26
N GLY A 154 -18.22 -11.67 4.63
CA GLY A 154 -19.42 -10.93 4.23
C GLY A 154 -19.46 -10.73 2.72
N LYS A 155 -19.48 -9.49 2.27
CA LYS A 155 -19.43 -9.12 0.85
C LYS A 155 -18.01 -8.99 0.27
N PHE A 156 -16.98 -9.00 1.12
CA PHE A 156 -15.59 -8.85 0.67
C PHE A 156 -15.04 -10.16 0.16
N HIS A 157 -14.54 -10.12 -1.06
CA HIS A 157 -13.93 -11.24 -1.76
C HIS A 157 -13.01 -10.73 -2.87
N GLY A 158 -12.32 -11.60 -3.56
CA GLY A 158 -11.50 -11.29 -4.73
C GLY A 158 -10.20 -12.05 -4.76
N ASN A 159 -9.31 -11.63 -5.62
CA ASN A 159 -8.00 -12.22 -5.81
C ASN A 159 -6.89 -11.28 -5.31
N MET A 160 -5.77 -11.87 -4.93
CA MET A 160 -4.60 -11.13 -4.53
C MET A 160 -4.04 -10.32 -5.70
N VAL A 161 -3.66 -9.07 -5.44
CA VAL A 161 -2.79 -8.28 -6.32
C VAL A 161 -1.38 -8.37 -5.78
N VAL A 162 -0.40 -8.45 -6.68
CA VAL A 162 1.01 -8.46 -6.34
C VAL A 162 1.73 -7.28 -7.00
N SER A 163 2.77 -6.76 -6.35
CA SER A 163 3.72 -5.83 -6.94
C SER A 163 5.00 -6.57 -7.31
N MET A 164 5.63 -6.21 -8.42
CA MET A 164 6.82 -6.91 -8.93
C MET A 164 8.05 -6.00 -8.88
N ARG A 165 9.19 -6.61 -8.52
CA ARG A 165 10.51 -5.99 -8.67
C ARG A 165 11.45 -6.99 -9.32
N PRO A 166 12.16 -6.59 -10.39
CA PRO A 166 13.28 -7.37 -10.92
C PRO A 166 14.42 -7.38 -9.90
N ILE A 167 14.89 -8.55 -9.56
CA ILE A 167 15.97 -8.74 -8.58
C ILE A 167 17.09 -9.54 -9.25
N PRO A 168 18.37 -9.11 -9.18
CA PRO A 168 19.51 -9.91 -9.62
C PRO A 168 19.50 -11.31 -9.01
N ASN A 169 19.80 -12.33 -9.81
CA ASN A 169 19.70 -13.75 -9.41
C ASN A 169 20.42 -14.06 -8.08
N ASP A 170 21.61 -13.49 -7.90
CA ASP A 170 22.46 -13.67 -6.71
C ASP A 170 21.93 -12.95 -5.47
N LEU A 171 21.07 -11.94 -5.65
CA LEU A 171 20.47 -11.17 -4.57
C LEU A 171 19.07 -11.66 -4.15
N VAL A 172 18.46 -12.61 -4.87
CA VAL A 172 17.10 -13.09 -4.59
C VAL A 172 16.96 -13.61 -3.16
N VAL A 173 17.87 -14.45 -2.69
CA VAL A 173 17.83 -15.00 -1.32
C VAL A 173 17.96 -13.87 -0.28
N LYS A 174 18.83 -12.90 -0.54
CA LYS A 174 19.00 -11.72 0.33
C LYS A 174 17.70 -10.91 0.37
N ALA A 175 17.06 -10.64 -0.76
CA ALA A 175 15.79 -9.93 -0.84
C ALA A 175 14.66 -10.64 -0.06
N VAL A 176 14.57 -11.97 -0.18
CA VAL A 176 13.63 -12.79 0.60
C VAL A 176 13.85 -12.63 2.10
N ASN A 177 15.09 -12.76 2.57
CA ASN A 177 15.42 -12.67 3.99
C ASN A 177 15.14 -11.27 4.57
N VAL A 178 15.51 -10.22 3.83
CA VAL A 178 15.25 -8.83 4.23
C VAL A 178 13.76 -8.59 4.41
N THR A 179 12.95 -8.95 3.40
CA THR A 179 11.51 -8.68 3.44
C THR A 179 10.74 -9.64 4.34
N ALA A 180 11.19 -10.89 4.51
CA ALA A 180 10.56 -11.86 5.41
C ALA A 180 10.51 -11.38 6.87
N ALA A 181 11.48 -10.57 7.29
CA ALA A 181 11.50 -9.96 8.62
C ALA A 181 10.41 -8.91 8.86
N MET A 182 9.66 -8.52 7.82
CA MET A 182 8.68 -7.42 7.85
C MET A 182 7.24 -7.89 7.54
N PRO A 183 6.65 -8.81 8.34
CA PRO A 183 5.34 -9.39 8.03
C PRO A 183 4.21 -8.35 8.02
N ARG A 184 4.34 -7.25 8.78
CA ARG A 184 3.36 -6.16 8.84
C ARG A 184 3.34 -5.27 7.60
N VAL A 185 4.28 -5.48 6.66
CA VAL A 185 4.33 -4.80 5.34
C VAL A 185 4.59 -5.83 4.24
N TYR A 186 3.80 -6.90 4.24
CA TYR A 186 3.73 -8.03 3.28
C TYR A 186 4.76 -9.15 3.49
N GLY A 187 5.86 -8.97 4.22
CA GLY A 187 6.83 -10.04 4.49
C GLY A 187 7.50 -10.61 3.24
N ALA A 188 7.81 -11.90 3.25
CA ALA A 188 8.44 -12.60 2.14
C ALA A 188 7.61 -12.55 0.84
N PRO A 189 8.24 -12.70 -0.35
CA PRO A 189 7.54 -12.76 -1.63
C PRO A 189 6.47 -13.85 -1.69
N ILE A 190 5.49 -13.65 -2.58
CA ILE A 190 4.45 -14.62 -2.93
C ILE A 190 4.98 -15.57 -4.01
N GLN A 191 5.72 -15.04 -4.98
CA GLN A 191 6.24 -15.79 -6.13
C GLN A 191 7.60 -15.25 -6.55
N ILE A 192 8.48 -16.14 -6.96
CA ILE A 192 9.81 -15.85 -7.53
C ILE A 192 9.89 -16.50 -8.91
N GLY A 193 10.28 -15.73 -9.92
CA GLY A 193 10.38 -16.21 -11.30
C GLY A 193 9.02 -16.38 -11.95
N ASN A 194 8.68 -17.59 -12.38
CA ASN A 194 7.55 -17.92 -13.25
C ASN A 194 6.23 -17.17 -12.94
N PRO A 195 5.89 -16.08 -13.65
CA PRO A 195 4.67 -15.29 -13.41
C PRO A 195 3.40 -16.06 -13.76
N LYS A 196 3.47 -17.01 -14.68
CA LYS A 196 2.32 -17.83 -15.11
C LYS A 196 1.78 -18.71 -13.98
N ALA A 197 2.63 -19.07 -12.99
CA ALA A 197 2.21 -19.85 -11.83
C ALA A 197 1.15 -19.13 -10.98
N ILE A 198 1.13 -17.80 -11.01
CA ILE A 198 0.13 -16.96 -10.32
C ILE A 198 -0.82 -16.24 -11.29
N GLY A 199 -0.94 -16.72 -12.53
CA GLY A 199 -1.91 -16.23 -13.52
C GLY A 199 -1.47 -15.00 -14.33
N ILE A 200 -0.27 -14.48 -14.13
CA ILE A 200 0.26 -13.33 -14.88
C ILE A 200 0.74 -13.80 -16.26
N LYS A 201 0.15 -13.27 -17.32
CA LYS A 201 0.44 -13.68 -18.70
C LYS A 201 1.67 -12.98 -19.28
N ASP A 202 1.84 -11.71 -18.98
CA ASP A 202 2.87 -10.84 -19.56
C ASP A 202 3.34 -9.81 -18.50
N VAL A 203 4.56 -9.95 -18.01
CA VAL A 203 5.15 -9.06 -17.00
C VAL A 203 5.49 -7.67 -17.53
N THR A 204 5.44 -7.48 -18.85
CA THR A 204 5.67 -6.17 -19.48
C THR A 204 4.40 -5.32 -19.55
N LYS A 205 3.24 -5.89 -19.18
CA LYS A 205 1.93 -5.25 -19.20
C LYS A 205 1.27 -5.31 -17.82
N PRO A 206 1.68 -4.47 -16.88
CA PRO A 206 1.05 -4.44 -15.56
C PRO A 206 -0.41 -3.96 -15.66
N ASP A 207 -1.25 -4.46 -14.75
CA ASP A 207 -2.65 -4.00 -14.60
C ASP A 207 -2.71 -2.61 -13.96
N TYR A 208 -1.71 -2.29 -13.09
CA TYR A 208 -1.56 -0.99 -12.41
C TYR A 208 -0.09 -0.62 -12.34
N GLY A 209 0.18 0.70 -12.23
CA GLY A 209 1.55 1.22 -12.22
C GLY A 209 2.18 1.20 -13.62
N ASP A 210 3.50 1.21 -13.66
CA ASP A 210 4.27 1.33 -14.90
C ASP A 210 5.10 0.08 -15.15
N SER A 211 5.32 -0.24 -16.43
CA SER A 211 6.27 -1.29 -16.80
C SER A 211 7.69 -0.86 -16.51
N VAL A 212 8.49 -1.76 -15.94
CA VAL A 212 9.91 -1.54 -15.65
C VAL A 212 10.79 -2.52 -16.44
N THR A 213 12.05 -2.13 -16.63
CA THR A 213 13.04 -2.97 -17.32
C THR A 213 13.41 -4.17 -16.46
N ILE A 214 13.42 -5.36 -17.06
CA ILE A 214 13.98 -6.59 -16.48
C ILE A 214 15.25 -6.92 -17.30
N ASN A 215 16.42 -6.77 -16.68
CA ASN A 215 17.69 -7.01 -17.34
C ASN A 215 18.01 -8.51 -17.43
N GLU A 216 18.96 -8.86 -18.25
CA GLU A 216 19.54 -10.21 -18.27
C GLU A 216 20.15 -10.52 -16.90
N GLY A 217 19.90 -11.72 -16.37
CA GLY A 217 20.35 -12.12 -15.03
C GLY A 217 19.46 -11.66 -13.89
N GLU A 218 18.33 -11.00 -14.18
CA GLU A 218 17.32 -10.64 -13.17
C GLU A 218 16.12 -11.58 -13.20
N VAL A 219 15.48 -11.74 -12.03
CA VAL A 219 14.28 -12.54 -11.83
C VAL A 219 13.15 -11.63 -11.39
N PRO A 220 11.95 -11.71 -11.98
CA PRO A 220 10.79 -11.02 -11.45
C PRO A 220 10.37 -11.65 -10.11
N VAL A 221 10.36 -10.85 -9.06
CA VAL A 221 9.95 -11.26 -7.71
C VAL A 221 8.69 -10.50 -7.33
N PHE A 222 7.69 -11.22 -6.80
CA PHE A 222 6.34 -10.70 -6.58
C PHE A 222 6.00 -10.69 -5.08
N TRP A 223 5.61 -9.54 -4.56
CA TRP A 223 5.11 -9.36 -3.19
C TRP A 223 3.63 -9.03 -3.22
N ALA A 224 2.90 -9.36 -2.14
CA ALA A 224 1.55 -8.88 -1.97
C ALA A 224 1.48 -7.34 -2.01
N CYS A 225 0.33 -6.79 -2.40
CA CYS A 225 0.18 -5.35 -2.66
C CYS A 225 -1.10 -4.79 -2.03
N GLY A 226 -1.03 -3.54 -1.58
CA GLY A 226 -2.15 -2.78 -1.00
C GLY A 226 -3.30 -2.47 -1.96
N VAL A 227 -3.15 -2.71 -3.24
CA VAL A 227 -4.28 -2.70 -4.20
C VAL A 227 -5.24 -3.86 -3.93
N THR A 228 -4.79 -4.96 -3.29
CA THR A 228 -5.64 -6.09 -2.92
C THR A 228 -6.86 -5.69 -2.09
N PRO A 229 -6.71 -5.05 -0.90
CA PRO A 229 -7.86 -4.61 -0.12
C PRO A 229 -8.70 -3.55 -0.84
N GLN A 230 -8.10 -2.68 -1.64
CA GLN A 230 -8.85 -1.71 -2.45
C GLN A 230 -9.74 -2.41 -3.48
N ASN A 231 -9.23 -3.42 -4.19
CA ASN A 231 -10.03 -4.18 -5.14
C ASN A 231 -11.20 -4.90 -4.46
N ALA A 232 -10.99 -5.48 -3.27
CA ALA A 232 -12.07 -6.10 -2.50
C ALA A 232 -13.17 -5.09 -2.13
N VAL A 233 -12.77 -3.85 -1.73
CA VAL A 233 -13.72 -2.76 -1.46
C VAL A 233 -14.49 -2.38 -2.74
N MET A 234 -13.81 -2.24 -3.88
CA MET A 234 -14.45 -1.88 -5.15
C MET A 234 -15.45 -2.95 -5.61
N GLN A 235 -15.12 -4.23 -5.43
CA GLN A 235 -16.03 -5.35 -5.76
C GLN A 235 -17.25 -5.41 -4.83
N THR A 236 -17.10 -5.03 -3.57
CA THR A 236 -18.19 -4.95 -2.59
C THR A 236 -19.18 -3.83 -2.90
N LYS A 237 -18.74 -2.78 -3.60
CA LYS A 237 -19.54 -1.62 -4.05
C LYS A 237 -20.34 -0.94 -2.92
N PRO A 238 -19.70 -0.53 -1.83
CA PRO A 238 -20.36 0.27 -0.81
C PRO A 238 -20.88 1.57 -1.43
N GLU A 239 -21.93 2.17 -0.83
CA GLU A 239 -22.49 3.43 -1.28
C GLU A 239 -21.39 4.51 -1.38
N ILE A 240 -20.52 4.54 -0.37
CA ILE A 240 -19.32 5.37 -0.38
C ILE A 240 -18.14 4.58 0.20
N ALA A 241 -16.97 4.76 -0.39
CA ALA A 241 -15.69 4.39 0.19
C ALA A 241 -14.64 5.44 -0.17
N ILE A 242 -13.62 5.58 0.66
CA ILE A 242 -12.49 6.45 0.37
C ILE A 242 -11.20 5.63 0.51
N THR A 243 -10.31 5.79 -0.45
CA THR A 243 -8.97 5.20 -0.41
C THR A 243 -7.92 6.29 -0.69
N HIS A 244 -6.66 6.00 -0.41
CA HIS A 244 -5.58 6.82 -0.97
C HIS A 244 -5.48 6.57 -2.49
N SER A 245 -4.94 7.52 -3.24
CA SER A 245 -4.54 7.31 -4.65
C SER A 245 -3.28 6.44 -4.71
N PRO A 246 -3.12 5.57 -5.73
CA PRO A 246 -1.94 4.74 -5.87
C PRO A 246 -0.64 5.53 -5.78
N GLY A 247 0.28 5.09 -4.93
CA GLY A 247 1.56 5.76 -4.68
C GLY A 247 1.51 6.94 -3.70
N HIS A 248 0.33 7.42 -3.27
CA HIS A 248 0.15 8.57 -2.39
C HIS A 248 -0.14 8.10 -0.95
N MET A 249 0.87 7.54 -0.30
CA MET A 249 0.74 6.85 0.96
C MET A 249 0.69 7.80 2.16
N PHE A 250 0.17 7.32 3.29
CA PHE A 250 0.36 7.96 4.58
C PHE A 250 1.78 7.69 5.10
N ILE A 251 2.52 8.73 5.44
CA ILE A 251 3.83 8.60 6.10
C ILE A 251 3.60 8.65 7.61
N THR A 252 3.85 7.51 8.27
CA THR A 252 3.62 7.33 9.71
C THR A 252 4.75 7.93 10.55
N ASP A 253 4.54 8.04 11.87
CA ASP A 253 5.59 8.39 12.83
C ASP A 253 6.36 7.13 13.33
N VAL A 254 5.96 5.94 12.85
CA VAL A 254 6.54 4.65 13.23
C VAL A 254 7.70 4.30 12.31
N LYS A 255 8.82 3.87 12.88
CA LYS A 255 9.98 3.46 12.08
C LYS A 255 9.78 2.05 11.50
N ASN A 256 10.38 1.81 10.33
CA ASN A 256 10.34 0.50 9.67
C ASN A 256 10.85 -0.63 10.58
N ILE A 257 11.87 -0.36 11.39
CA ILE A 257 12.44 -1.33 12.33
C ILE A 257 11.39 -1.83 13.35
N ASP A 258 10.43 -0.98 13.74
CA ASP A 258 9.38 -1.31 14.70
C ASP A 258 8.26 -2.17 14.07
N LEU A 259 8.29 -2.37 12.76
CA LEU A 259 7.39 -3.28 12.03
C LEU A 259 8.01 -4.66 11.76
N LYS A 260 9.25 -4.88 12.18
CA LYS A 260 9.91 -6.20 12.14
C LYS A 260 9.38 -7.06 13.29
N TYR A 261 9.00 -8.33 12.98
CA TYR A 261 8.54 -9.39 13.90
C TYR A 261 7.22 -9.13 14.64
#